data_c3cb8443b167e01ae270e4914fc500f4
#
_entry.id   c3cb8443b167e01ae270e4914fc500f4
#
_cell.length_a   1.000
_cell.length_b   1.000
_cell.length_c   1.000
_cell.angle_alpha   90.00
_cell.angle_beta   90.00
_cell.angle_gamma   90.00
#
_symmetry.space_group_name_H-M   'P 1'
#
loop_
_entity.id
_entity.type
_entity.pdbx_description
1 polymer ?
#
loop_
_entity_poly.entity_id
_entity_poly.type
_entity_poly.pdbx_seq_one_letter_code
_entity_poly.pdbx_strand_id
1 'polypeptide(L)'
;MSNPLLIIVTIIIATPASLGAVAHIAKAQDTMSNQTRIQAAQPQNHPYLGMWVTGDGRIRQELLATGRYDEARGNRQSAYQGRYEVRGTHIDYWDDTGFTADGTFVDNDTLHHGGMVFYREK
;
A
#
# COMPACT_ATOMS: atom_id res chain seq x y z
N MET A 1 -21.70 30.82 -61.33
CA MET A 1 -21.28 30.76 -60.79
C MET A 1 -20.84 30.66 -59.54
N SER A 2 -20.57 30.53 -58.78
CA SER A 2 -20.35 30.54 -57.63
C SER A 2 -20.01 29.47 -56.97
N ASN A 3 -19.73 29.19 -56.26
CA ASN A 3 -19.36 28.27 -55.74
C ASN A 3 -19.09 28.16 -54.45
N PRO A 4 -19.26 28.04 -53.78
CA PRO A 4 -19.42 27.96 -52.53
C PRO A 4 -18.58 27.15 -51.77
N LEU A 5 -18.67 26.30 -51.75
CA LEU A 5 -17.95 25.58 -51.23
C LEU A 5 -17.30 25.79 -50.03
N LEU A 6 -16.62 26.26 -49.95
CA LEU A 6 -15.95 26.69 -49.01
C LEU A 6 -16.19 26.29 -47.71
N ILE A 7 -16.80 26.33 -47.34
CA ILE A 7 -17.34 26.23 -46.23
C ILE A 7 -16.88 25.14 -45.41
N ILE A 8 -17.00 24.24 -45.78
CA ILE A 8 -16.70 23.15 -45.23
C ILE A 8 -15.72 23.09 -44.15
N VAL A 9 -14.80 23.43 -44.38
CA VAL A 9 -13.80 23.56 -43.60
C VAL A 9 -13.89 23.58 -42.19
N THR A 10 -14.43 24.27 -41.83
CA THR A 10 -14.43 24.65 -40.54
C THR A 10 -14.63 23.62 -39.54
N ILE A 11 -15.33 22.85 -39.76
CA ILE A 11 -15.71 21.93 -38.88
C ILE A 11 -14.68 21.22 -38.11
N ILE A 12 -13.84 20.78 -38.68
CA ILE A 12 -12.84 20.11 -38.12
C ILE A 12 -12.28 20.57 -36.90
N ILE A 13 -12.15 21.69 -36.76
CA ILE A 13 -11.50 22.25 -35.70
C ILE A 13 -11.94 21.76 -34.38
N ALA A 14 -13.08 21.47 -34.19
CA ALA A 14 -13.62 21.13 -32.91
C ALA A 14 -13.00 19.87 -32.34
N THR A 15 -12.61 19.00 -33.14
CA THR A 15 -12.12 17.73 -32.72
C THR A 15 -10.91 17.75 -31.82
N PRO A 16 -9.96 18.50 -32.04
CA PRO A 16 -8.77 18.49 -31.22
C PRO A 16 -9.05 18.81 -29.76
N ALA A 17 -9.99 19.64 -29.53
CA ALA A 17 -10.34 20.02 -28.19
C ALA A 17 -10.89 18.85 -27.38
N SER A 18 -11.63 18.00 -28.01
CA SER A 18 -12.19 16.85 -27.35
C SER A 18 -11.12 15.88 -26.90
N LEU A 19 -10.13 15.69 -27.72
CA LEU A 19 -9.05 14.78 -27.39
C LEU A 19 -8.29 15.21 -26.14
N GLY A 20 -8.11 16.47 -25.96
CA GLY A 20 -7.42 16.97 -24.78
C GLY A 20 -8.18 16.67 -23.49
N ALA A 21 -9.48 16.81 -23.50
CA ALA A 21 -10.30 16.55 -22.35
C ALA A 21 -10.25 15.07 -21.96
N VAL A 22 -10.30 14.18 -22.91
CA VAL A 22 -10.24 12.75 -22.66
C VAL A 22 -8.90 12.35 -22.04
N ALA A 23 -7.82 12.92 -22.49
CA ALA A 23 -6.51 12.62 -21.95
C ALA A 23 -6.40 13.01 -20.48
N HIS A 24 -6.98 14.11 -20.07
CA HIS A 24 -6.96 14.55 -18.68
C HIS A 24 -7.73 13.61 -17.75
N ILE A 25 -8.86 13.11 -18.20
CA ILE A 25 -9.69 12.21 -17.43
C ILE A 25 -8.97 10.86 -17.24
N ALA A 26 -8.37 10.33 -18.28
CA ALA A 26 -7.66 9.07 -18.21
C ALA A 26 -6.50 9.13 -17.21
N LYS A 27 -5.77 10.22 -17.20
CA LYS A 27 -4.64 10.42 -16.30
C LYS A 27 -5.08 10.49 -14.83
N ALA A 28 -6.18 11.14 -14.54
CA ALA A 28 -6.74 11.22 -13.20
C ALA A 28 -7.20 9.86 -12.71
N GLN A 29 -7.82 9.06 -13.55
CA GLN A 29 -8.27 7.72 -13.21
C GLN A 29 -7.10 6.79 -12.90
N ASP A 30 -6.03 6.88 -13.67
CA ASP A 30 -4.82 6.08 -13.44
C ASP A 30 -4.18 6.41 -12.09
N THR A 31 -4.15 7.67 -11.73
CA THR A 31 -3.59 8.12 -10.46
C THR A 31 -4.41 7.59 -9.30
N MET A 32 -5.72 7.64 -9.38
CA MET A 32 -6.60 7.13 -8.33
C MET A 32 -6.50 5.62 -8.19
N SER A 33 -6.46 4.90 -9.27
CA SER A 33 -6.29 3.45 -9.26
C SER A 33 -4.98 3.04 -8.60
N ASN A 34 -3.94 3.79 -8.86
CA ASN A 34 -2.63 3.52 -8.30
C ASN A 34 -2.58 3.79 -6.79
N GLN A 35 -3.21 4.87 -6.34
CA GLN A 35 -3.31 5.18 -4.91
C GLN A 35 -4.09 4.12 -4.16
N THR A 36 -5.21 3.66 -4.70
CA THR A 36 -6.01 2.62 -4.09
C THR A 36 -5.21 1.32 -3.99
N ARG A 37 -4.43 1.02 -5.01
CA ARG A 37 -3.61 -0.19 -5.04
C ARG A 37 -2.50 -0.13 -3.98
N ILE A 38 -1.96 1.04 -3.72
CA ILE A 38 -0.91 1.22 -2.72
C ILE A 38 -1.48 1.03 -1.31
N GLN A 39 -2.73 1.38 -1.09
CA GLN A 39 -3.36 1.29 0.22
C GLN A 39 -3.88 -0.10 0.56
N ALA A 40 -4.08 -0.96 -0.41
CA ALA A 40 -4.59 -2.30 -0.18
C ALA A 40 -3.46 -3.22 0.27
N ALA A 41 -3.74 -4.08 1.26
CA ALA A 41 -2.82 -5.11 1.67
C ALA A 41 -2.64 -6.10 0.53
N GLN A 42 -1.41 -6.57 0.32
CA GLN A 42 -1.10 -7.54 -0.71
C GLN A 42 -0.64 -8.84 -0.06
N PRO A 43 -1.03 -9.99 -0.60
CA PRO A 43 -0.54 -11.28 -0.10
C PRO A 43 0.98 -11.28 -0.06
N GLN A 44 1.53 -11.81 1.00
CA GLN A 44 2.97 -11.83 1.24
C GLN A 44 3.50 -13.26 1.21
N ASN A 45 4.66 -13.43 0.58
CA ASN A 45 5.34 -14.71 0.52
C ASN A 45 6.79 -14.47 0.97
N HIS A 46 7.04 -14.63 2.25
CA HIS A 46 8.33 -14.41 2.88
C HIS A 46 8.48 -15.34 4.09
N PRO A 47 9.69 -15.56 4.61
CA PRO A 47 9.90 -16.52 5.71
C PRO A 47 9.49 -16.04 7.10
N TYR A 48 8.87 -14.87 7.22
CA TYR A 48 8.61 -14.24 8.52
C TYR A 48 7.14 -14.26 8.94
N LEU A 49 6.30 -15.07 8.29
CA LEU A 49 4.89 -15.18 8.69
C LEU A 49 4.77 -15.77 10.10
N GLY A 50 3.77 -15.34 10.83
CA GLY A 50 3.43 -15.86 12.14
C GLY A 50 3.53 -14.84 13.26
N MET A 51 3.64 -15.31 14.49
CA MET A 51 3.58 -14.47 15.69
C MET A 51 4.98 -14.05 16.14
N TRP A 52 5.12 -12.77 16.43
CA TRP A 52 6.34 -12.15 16.94
C TRP A 52 6.04 -11.50 18.28
N VAL A 53 6.88 -11.74 19.27
CA VAL A 53 6.60 -11.37 20.67
C VAL A 53 7.83 -10.69 21.28
N THR A 54 7.63 -9.59 22.02
CA THR A 54 8.71 -8.97 22.80
C THR A 54 9.15 -9.90 23.92
N GLY A 55 10.40 -9.72 24.39
CA GLY A 55 10.96 -10.60 25.42
C GLY A 55 10.16 -10.66 26.71
N ASP A 56 9.46 -9.59 27.08
CA ASP A 56 8.58 -9.54 28.24
C ASP A 56 7.16 -10.06 27.95
N GLY A 57 6.88 -10.44 26.71
CA GLY A 57 5.58 -10.97 26.30
C GLY A 57 4.46 -9.96 26.21
N ARG A 58 4.74 -8.67 26.39
CA ARG A 58 3.68 -7.66 26.47
C ARG A 58 3.16 -7.23 25.10
N ILE A 59 3.96 -7.34 24.07
CA ILE A 59 3.57 -6.98 22.72
C ILE A 59 3.67 -8.22 21.86
N ARG A 60 2.58 -8.54 21.18
CA ARG A 60 2.45 -9.71 20.32
C ARG A 60 1.93 -9.24 18.97
N GLN A 61 2.70 -9.47 17.93
CA GLN A 61 2.39 -9.00 16.59
C GLN A 61 2.34 -10.18 15.63
N GLU A 62 1.23 -10.36 14.96
CA GLU A 62 1.06 -11.40 13.97
C GLU A 62 1.21 -10.85 12.56
N LEU A 63 2.08 -11.47 11.77
CA LEU A 63 2.25 -11.16 10.36
C LEU A 63 1.47 -12.21 9.55
N LEU A 64 0.38 -11.79 8.93
CA LEU A 64 -0.51 -12.65 8.18
C LEU A 64 -0.10 -12.76 6.72
N ALA A 65 -0.36 -13.91 6.11
CA ALA A 65 -0.06 -14.12 4.70
C ALA A 65 -0.84 -13.19 3.77
N THR A 66 -1.92 -12.59 4.26
CA THR A 66 -2.73 -11.65 3.50
C THR A 66 -2.06 -10.28 3.31
N GLY A 67 -0.91 -10.04 3.96
CA GLY A 67 -0.26 -8.74 3.98
C GLY A 67 -0.79 -7.82 5.07
N ARG A 68 -1.57 -8.37 6.00
CA ARG A 68 -2.08 -7.65 7.15
C ARG A 68 -1.28 -8.03 8.40
N TYR A 69 -1.17 -7.11 9.33
CA TYR A 69 -0.64 -7.39 10.65
C TYR A 69 -1.68 -7.04 11.73
N ASP A 70 -1.58 -7.71 12.87
CA ASP A 70 -2.43 -7.49 14.02
C ASP A 70 -1.55 -7.54 15.28
N GLU A 71 -1.58 -6.47 16.07
CA GLU A 71 -0.73 -6.33 17.24
C GLU A 71 -1.55 -6.15 18.50
N ALA A 72 -1.30 -7.00 19.51
CA ALA A 72 -1.86 -6.86 20.85
C ALA A 72 -0.82 -6.24 21.78
N ARG A 73 -1.26 -5.42 22.70
CA ARG A 73 -0.42 -4.81 23.73
C ARG A 73 -1.03 -5.06 25.11
N GLY A 74 -0.35 -5.87 25.92
CA GLY A 74 -0.87 -6.28 27.21
C GLY A 74 -2.23 -6.96 27.04
N ASN A 75 -3.25 -6.44 27.70
CA ASN A 75 -4.61 -6.98 27.61
C ASN A 75 -5.42 -6.41 26.44
N ARG A 76 -4.85 -5.50 25.69
CA ARG A 76 -5.54 -4.87 24.58
C ARG A 76 -5.29 -5.65 23.30
N GLN A 77 -6.28 -6.40 22.86
CA GLN A 77 -6.24 -7.13 21.60
C GLN A 77 -6.38 -6.14 20.44
N SER A 78 -5.73 -6.45 19.33
CA SER A 78 -5.79 -5.64 18.11
C SER A 78 -5.58 -4.15 18.40
N ALA A 79 -4.57 -3.85 19.22
CA ALA A 79 -4.23 -2.48 19.57
C ALA A 79 -3.79 -1.69 18.35
N TYR A 80 -3.11 -2.35 17.42
CA TYR A 80 -2.73 -1.80 16.12
C TYR A 80 -2.97 -2.85 15.04
N GLN A 81 -3.51 -2.41 13.93
CA GLN A 81 -3.75 -3.26 12.77
C GLN A 81 -3.45 -2.47 11.51
N GLY A 82 -3.03 -3.13 10.45
CA GLY A 82 -2.79 -2.49 9.18
C GLY A 82 -2.22 -3.45 8.17
N ARG A 83 -1.62 -2.90 7.14
CA ARG A 83 -0.92 -3.68 6.13
C ARG A 83 0.59 -3.58 6.37
N TYR A 84 1.30 -4.55 5.87
CA TYR A 84 2.76 -4.54 5.89
C TYR A 84 3.31 -5.05 4.55
N GLU A 85 4.56 -4.73 4.29
CA GLU A 85 5.32 -5.28 3.18
C GLU A 85 6.72 -5.67 3.64
N VAL A 86 7.19 -6.82 3.19
CA VAL A 86 8.55 -7.28 3.43
C VAL A 86 9.34 -7.24 2.14
N ARG A 87 10.52 -6.63 2.18
CA ARG A 87 11.48 -6.61 1.07
C ARG A 87 12.83 -7.06 1.61
N GLY A 88 13.22 -8.28 1.29
CA GLY A 88 14.42 -8.87 1.86
C GLY A 88 14.29 -9.03 3.36
N THR A 89 15.09 -8.31 4.14
CA THR A 89 15.05 -8.32 5.59
C THR A 89 14.40 -7.06 6.17
N HIS A 90 13.88 -6.18 5.33
CA HIS A 90 13.21 -4.96 5.75
C HIS A 90 11.71 -5.14 5.75
N ILE A 91 11.02 -4.56 6.73
CA ILE A 91 9.56 -4.58 6.82
C ILE A 91 9.06 -3.15 7.00
N ASP A 92 8.06 -2.78 6.21
CA ASP A 92 7.34 -1.51 6.32
C ASP A 92 5.91 -1.77 6.78
N TYR A 93 5.38 -0.89 7.62
CA TYR A 93 4.03 -0.99 8.17
C TYR A 93 3.22 0.28 7.87
N TRP A 94 1.96 0.10 7.56
CA TRP A 94 0.98 1.19 7.42
C TRP A 94 -0.23 0.85 8.27
N ASP A 95 -0.34 1.52 9.40
CA ASP A 95 -1.43 1.33 10.33
C ASP A 95 -2.74 1.86 9.74
N ASP A 96 -3.87 1.24 10.07
CA ASP A 96 -5.18 1.63 9.54
C ASP A 96 -5.58 3.05 9.94
N THR A 97 -4.96 3.62 10.98
CA THR A 97 -5.23 4.99 11.42
C THR A 97 -4.27 6.01 10.83
N GLY A 98 -3.33 5.57 9.96
CA GLY A 98 -2.47 6.48 9.20
C GLY A 98 -1.02 6.56 9.65
N PHE A 99 -0.64 5.87 10.73
CA PHE A 99 0.75 5.84 11.16
C PHE A 99 1.57 4.89 10.31
N THR A 100 2.84 5.19 10.18
CA THR A 100 3.79 4.31 9.49
C THR A 100 4.92 3.94 10.43
N ALA A 101 5.52 2.79 10.18
CA ALA A 101 6.66 2.31 10.94
C ALA A 101 7.46 1.35 10.07
N ASP A 102 8.65 1.00 10.53
CA ASP A 102 9.48 0.04 9.83
C ASP A 102 10.26 -0.83 10.80
N GLY A 103 10.93 -1.83 10.27
CA GLY A 103 11.75 -2.72 11.06
C GLY A 103 12.72 -3.51 10.21
N THR A 104 13.56 -4.29 10.87
CA THR A 104 14.56 -5.13 10.23
C THR A 104 14.61 -6.49 10.90
N PHE A 105 14.50 -7.55 10.11
CA PHE A 105 14.77 -8.89 10.58
C PHE A 105 16.28 -9.11 10.58
N VAL A 106 16.87 -9.20 11.76
CA VAL A 106 18.31 -9.39 11.90
C VAL A 106 18.70 -10.85 11.68
N ASP A 107 17.76 -11.74 11.86
CA ASP A 107 17.82 -13.15 11.47
C ASP A 107 16.39 -13.67 11.33
N ASN A 108 16.22 -14.98 11.07
CA ASN A 108 14.90 -15.55 10.82
C ASN A 108 13.96 -15.54 12.04
N ASP A 109 14.48 -15.33 13.22
CA ASP A 109 13.73 -15.40 14.48
C ASP A 109 13.77 -14.12 15.30
N THR A 110 14.40 -13.05 14.82
CA THR A 110 14.59 -11.79 15.55
C THR A 110 14.25 -10.59 14.67
N LEU A 111 13.35 -9.75 15.16
CA LEU A 111 12.92 -8.54 14.48
C LEU A 111 13.19 -7.31 15.36
N HIS A 112 13.88 -6.33 14.82
CA HIS A 112 14.03 -5.02 15.46
C HIS A 112 12.98 -4.07 14.88
N HIS A 113 12.09 -3.55 15.70
CA HIS A 113 10.99 -2.69 15.27
C HIS A 113 10.57 -1.76 16.40
N GLY A 114 10.42 -0.48 16.09
CA GLY A 114 9.95 0.51 17.05
C GLY A 114 10.80 0.64 18.31
N GLY A 115 12.11 0.44 18.20
CA GLY A 115 13.02 0.49 19.34
C GLY A 115 12.95 -0.75 20.22
N MET A 116 12.20 -1.77 19.82
CA MET A 116 11.99 -3.00 20.56
C MET A 116 12.55 -4.20 19.78
N VAL A 117 12.77 -5.28 20.49
CA VAL A 117 13.19 -6.54 19.90
C VAL A 117 12.06 -7.55 20.06
N PHE A 118 11.65 -8.12 18.93
CA PHE A 118 10.64 -9.16 18.89
C PHE A 118 11.29 -10.48 18.50
N TYR A 119 10.80 -11.55 19.08
CA TYR A 119 11.25 -12.91 18.81
C TYR A 119 10.10 -13.71 18.20
N ARG A 120 10.42 -14.57 17.25
CA ARG A 120 9.42 -15.43 16.65
C ARG A 120 8.89 -16.41 17.67
N GLU A 121 7.59 -16.51 17.82
CA GLU A 121 6.96 -17.53 18.63
C GLU A 121 6.92 -18.85 17.85
N LYS A 122 7.37 -19.92 18.49
CA LYS A 122 7.42 -21.26 17.88
C LYS A 122 6.34 -22.17 18.43
#